data_166c479bfb30d9d3d0ea8272f726194c
#
_entry.id   166c479bfb30d9d3d0ea8272f726194c
#
_cell.length_a   1.000
_cell.length_b   1.000
_cell.length_c   1.000
_cell.angle_alpha   90.00
_cell.angle_beta   90.00
_cell.angle_gamma   90.00
#
_symmetry.space_group_name_H-M   'P 1'
#
loop_
_entity.id
_entity.type
_entity.pdbx_description
1 polymer ?
#
loop_
_entity_poly.entity_id
_entity_poly.type
_entity_poly.pdbx_seq_one_letter_code
_entity_poly.pdbx_strand_id
1 'polypeptide(L)'
;LRLGELALVFIFGGNMKKRFLAMALATLTVSALAGCSMKSPEMTSTTAAAAGESTDAKADSKADNKSDGAEVTLVYAEVNPLDTIVGQSGTAFKEKVEELSGGKIHIDIQASGVLGSENDVLDGMLGGTGTVDMSRISAFALTSYGAKKASLLSMPYTFNSREHFWKFVDSDLSKEFLQETSDLKLGIKSLYYGEEGFRHFFTKSPVTKVEDLKGMKLRVSNDPIMNGMVEGLGASPTVVAFNELYSALQTGVVDGAEQPITNYKSNAFPEVAPNIILDGHTLGAFQVVITDKAWDKLTKEQQDILVEAGKYVGEVNRNIAQKAEDKVLEDLKANKVNVVEVDDKTPWREATKGVVEKYTADQKELYQKILDLDK
;
A
#
# COMPACT_ATOMS: atom_id res chain seq x y z
N LEU A 1 64.81 -24.57 -2.69
CA LEU A 1 64.60 -25.85 -3.37
C LEU A 1 63.12 -25.98 -3.78
N ARG A 2 62.91 -25.70 -5.05
CA ARG A 2 62.27 -26.46 -6.13
C ARG A 2 60.84 -26.94 -5.84
N LEU A 3 59.91 -26.38 -6.59
CA LEU A 3 59.34 -26.77 -7.88
C LEU A 3 58.22 -27.81 -7.75
N GLY A 4 57.11 -27.49 -8.35
CA GLY A 4 56.19 -28.38 -8.99
C GLY A 4 54.85 -27.76 -9.37
N GLU A 5 54.78 -27.11 -10.53
CA GLU A 5 53.58 -26.89 -11.32
C GLU A 5 52.89 -28.20 -11.64
N LEU A 6 51.61 -28.18 -11.81
CA LEU A 6 50.95 -28.81 -12.98
C LEU A 6 49.51 -28.32 -13.16
N ALA A 7 49.35 -27.52 -14.17
CA ALA A 7 48.05 -27.21 -14.79
C ALA A 7 47.54 -28.44 -15.53
N LEU A 8 46.23 -28.64 -15.54
CA LEU A 8 45.55 -29.42 -16.56
C LEU A 8 44.27 -28.72 -17.03
N VAL A 9 44.40 -28.09 -18.17
CA VAL A 9 43.35 -27.65 -19.07
C VAL A 9 42.81 -28.89 -19.79
N PHE A 10 41.50 -29.06 -19.81
CA PHE A 10 40.81 -29.84 -20.84
C PHE A 10 39.64 -29.06 -21.44
N ILE A 11 39.92 -28.61 -22.66
CA ILE A 11 38.98 -28.14 -23.68
C ILE A 11 38.47 -29.38 -24.42
N PHE A 12 37.17 -29.50 -24.59
CA PHE A 12 36.46 -30.14 -25.73
C PHE A 12 35.00 -29.63 -25.66
N GLY A 13 34.45 -28.88 -26.52
CA GLY A 13 34.46 -28.81 -27.98
C GLY A 13 33.61 -29.92 -28.56
N GLY A 14 32.32 -29.67 -28.84
CA GLY A 14 31.47 -30.69 -29.46
C GLY A 14 30.04 -30.22 -29.71
N ASN A 15 29.86 -29.53 -30.80
CA ASN A 15 28.58 -29.31 -31.50
C ASN A 15 27.98 -30.65 -31.94
N MET A 16 26.69 -30.90 -31.72
CA MET A 16 25.97 -31.72 -32.72
C MET A 16 24.44 -31.43 -32.69
N LYS A 17 24.02 -31.11 -33.86
CA LYS A 17 22.71 -30.84 -34.38
C LYS A 17 21.77 -32.07 -34.29
N LYS A 18 20.47 -31.75 -34.18
CA LYS A 18 19.33 -32.42 -34.82
C LYS A 18 19.09 -33.90 -34.51
N ARG A 19 17.95 -34.18 -33.89
CA ARG A 19 17.06 -35.27 -34.34
C ARG A 19 15.59 -34.87 -34.16
N PHE A 20 14.94 -34.55 -35.27
CA PHE A 20 13.51 -34.64 -35.53
C PHE A 20 13.12 -36.11 -35.67
N LEU A 21 11.99 -36.49 -35.14
CA LEU A 21 11.05 -37.51 -35.62
C LEU A 21 9.88 -37.52 -34.63
N ALA A 22 8.73 -37.03 -34.87
CA ALA A 22 7.64 -37.29 -35.79
C ALA A 22 7.00 -38.69 -35.57
N MET A 23 5.67 -38.65 -35.50
CA MET A 23 4.64 -39.71 -35.52
C MET A 23 3.96 -39.98 -34.18
N ALA A 24 2.62 -40.04 -34.07
CA ALA A 24 1.63 -40.22 -35.13
C ALA A 24 0.23 -39.79 -34.67
N LEU A 25 -0.54 -39.30 -35.59
CA LEU A 25 -2.00 -39.22 -35.63
C LEU A 25 -2.65 -40.58 -35.28
N ALA A 26 -3.72 -40.56 -34.52
CA ALA A 26 -4.76 -41.58 -34.58
C ALA A 26 -6.13 -40.91 -34.58
N THR A 27 -6.76 -41.08 -35.66
CA THR A 27 -8.03 -40.63 -36.22
C THR A 27 -9.25 -41.15 -35.46
N LEU A 28 -10.26 -40.30 -35.45
CA LEU A 28 -11.72 -40.45 -35.55
C LEU A 28 -12.31 -41.89 -35.45
N THR A 29 -13.36 -41.96 -34.61
CA THR A 29 -14.60 -42.63 -35.04
C THR A 29 -15.81 -41.82 -34.53
N VAL A 30 -16.58 -41.35 -35.51
CA VAL A 30 -17.95 -40.88 -35.44
C VAL A 30 -18.87 -42.11 -35.30
N SER A 31 -19.80 -42.07 -34.38
CA SER A 31 -21.00 -42.87 -34.45
C SER A 31 -22.21 -42.04 -34.05
N ALA A 32 -22.94 -41.64 -35.04
CA ALA A 32 -24.31 -41.12 -34.91
C ALA A 32 -25.27 -42.31 -34.81
N LEU A 33 -26.28 -42.19 -33.95
CA LEU A 33 -27.63 -42.76 -34.15
C LEU A 33 -28.63 -42.16 -33.17
N ALA A 34 -29.59 -41.43 -33.74
CA ALA A 34 -31.04 -41.45 -33.57
C ALA A 34 -31.56 -41.23 -32.12
N GLY A 35 -32.15 -40.14 -31.81
CA GLY A 35 -33.48 -39.72 -32.21
C GLY A 35 -34.59 -40.30 -31.31
N CYS A 36 -35.04 -39.51 -30.29
CA CYS A 36 -36.44 -39.60 -29.83
C CYS A 36 -36.88 -38.24 -29.29
N SER A 37 -37.81 -37.68 -30.00
CA SER A 37 -38.63 -36.53 -29.66
C SER A 37 -39.58 -36.92 -28.54
N MET A 38 -39.66 -36.10 -27.43
CA MET A 38 -40.84 -36.05 -26.60
C MET A 38 -41.15 -34.61 -26.20
N LYS A 39 -42.42 -34.30 -26.47
CA LYS A 39 -43.11 -33.03 -26.28
C LYS A 39 -43.10 -32.53 -24.83
N SER A 40 -43.04 -31.22 -24.73
CA SER A 40 -43.44 -30.44 -23.53
C SER A 40 -44.95 -30.62 -23.27
N PRO A 41 -45.38 -30.52 -22.02
CA PRO A 41 -46.72 -30.01 -21.73
C PRO A 41 -46.64 -28.59 -21.15
N GLU A 42 -47.35 -27.70 -21.81
CA GLU A 42 -47.86 -26.45 -21.20
C GLU A 42 -48.65 -26.77 -19.92
N MET A 43 -48.41 -25.98 -18.88
CA MET A 43 -49.41 -25.82 -17.86
C MET A 43 -49.56 -24.35 -17.44
N THR A 44 -50.77 -23.96 -17.61
CA THR A 44 -51.47 -22.72 -17.36
C THR A 44 -51.26 -22.14 -15.96
N SER A 45 -51.25 -20.82 -15.95
CA SER A 45 -51.38 -19.90 -14.81
C SER A 45 -52.49 -20.21 -13.84
N THR A 46 -52.19 -20.12 -12.53
CA THR A 46 -53.20 -19.70 -11.54
C THR A 46 -52.53 -18.82 -10.48
N THR A 47 -53.05 -17.62 -10.40
CA THR A 47 -52.81 -16.58 -9.41
C THR A 47 -53.19 -17.03 -8.01
N ALA A 48 -52.31 -16.83 -7.04
CA ALA A 48 -52.72 -16.60 -5.65
C ALA A 48 -51.68 -15.65 -5.01
N ALA A 49 -52.17 -14.49 -4.61
CA ALA A 49 -51.45 -13.45 -3.89
C ALA A 49 -51.20 -13.89 -2.45
N ALA A 50 -49.95 -13.69 -2.00
CA ALA A 50 -49.65 -13.56 -0.58
C ALA A 50 -48.58 -12.44 -0.46
N ALA A 51 -49.01 -11.36 0.18
CA ALA A 51 -48.17 -10.22 0.53
C ALA A 51 -47.13 -10.64 1.57
N GLY A 52 -45.87 -10.40 1.25
CA GLY A 52 -44.77 -10.43 2.19
C GLY A 52 -43.94 -9.16 1.94
N GLU A 53 -44.05 -8.21 2.86
CA GLU A 53 -43.22 -7.01 2.89
C GLU A 53 -41.74 -7.39 2.99
N SER A 54 -41.01 -7.21 1.90
CA SER A 54 -39.56 -7.13 1.95
C SER A 54 -39.18 -5.64 1.97
N THR A 55 -38.72 -5.19 3.11
CA THR A 55 -38.09 -3.86 3.24
C THR A 55 -36.80 -3.83 2.44
N ASP A 56 -36.89 -3.29 1.23
CA ASP A 56 -35.75 -2.84 0.45
C ASP A 56 -35.07 -1.71 1.21
N ALA A 57 -33.98 -2.04 1.89
CA ALA A 57 -32.97 -1.05 2.29
C ALA A 57 -32.26 -0.59 1.01
N LYS A 58 -32.80 0.43 0.35
CA LYS A 58 -32.09 1.24 -0.61
C LYS A 58 -30.92 1.88 0.12
N ALA A 59 -29.73 1.34 -0.09
CA ALA A 59 -28.49 2.08 0.09
C ALA A 59 -28.53 3.21 -0.96
N ASP A 60 -28.92 4.39 -0.53
CA ASP A 60 -28.70 5.63 -1.29
C ASP A 60 -27.19 5.88 -1.35
N SER A 61 -26.52 5.26 -2.30
CA SER A 61 -25.25 5.77 -2.80
C SER A 61 -25.59 7.05 -3.58
N LYS A 62 -25.64 8.19 -2.91
CA LYS A 62 -25.48 9.47 -3.56
C LYS A 62 -24.09 9.48 -4.18
N ALA A 63 -23.99 9.09 -5.43
CA ALA A 63 -22.91 9.51 -6.29
C ALA A 63 -23.01 11.04 -6.34
N ASP A 64 -22.08 11.74 -5.68
CA ASP A 64 -21.94 13.19 -5.77
C ASP A 64 -21.51 13.55 -7.20
N ASN A 65 -22.49 13.69 -8.06
CA ASN A 65 -22.35 14.21 -9.41
C ASN A 65 -22.22 15.75 -9.33
N LYS A 66 -21.09 16.23 -8.81
CA LYS A 66 -20.71 17.67 -8.80
C LYS A 66 -19.71 18.04 -9.88
N SER A 67 -19.69 17.32 -11.00
CA SER A 67 -18.82 17.68 -12.15
C SER A 67 -19.43 18.71 -13.09
N ASP A 68 -20.70 19.11 -12.91
CA ASP A 68 -21.33 20.13 -13.76
C ASP A 68 -20.78 21.51 -13.43
N GLY A 69 -19.71 21.92 -14.15
CA GLY A 69 -19.08 23.24 -14.04
C GLY A 69 -17.60 23.25 -13.67
N ALA A 70 -16.98 22.11 -13.39
CA ALA A 70 -15.54 22.05 -13.14
C ALA A 70 -14.75 22.30 -14.43
N GLU A 71 -13.77 23.23 -14.37
CA GLU A 71 -12.85 23.50 -15.48
C GLU A 71 -11.75 22.43 -15.57
N VAL A 72 -11.41 21.82 -14.42
CA VAL A 72 -10.37 20.79 -14.29
C VAL A 72 -10.89 19.65 -13.42
N THR A 73 -10.73 18.41 -13.86
CA THR A 73 -10.94 17.21 -13.06
C THR A 73 -9.61 16.48 -12.93
N LEU A 74 -9.21 16.12 -11.70
CA LEU A 74 -8.01 15.35 -11.41
C LEU A 74 -8.42 14.01 -10.81
N VAL A 75 -8.03 12.91 -11.46
CA VAL A 75 -8.27 11.55 -10.98
C VAL A 75 -7.24 11.22 -9.90
N TYR A 76 -7.74 10.93 -8.69
CA TYR A 76 -6.94 10.66 -7.50
C TYR A 76 -7.08 9.19 -7.06
N ALA A 77 -5.99 8.43 -7.10
CA ALA A 77 -5.97 7.03 -6.69
C ALA A 77 -5.67 6.87 -5.19
N GLU A 78 -6.48 6.03 -4.51
CA GLU A 78 -6.29 5.63 -3.12
C GLU A 78 -6.55 4.12 -2.97
N VAL A 79 -5.57 3.37 -2.46
CA VAL A 79 -5.72 1.91 -2.30
C VAL A 79 -6.51 1.51 -1.07
N ASN A 80 -6.69 2.41 -0.10
CA ASN A 80 -7.43 2.15 1.12
C ASN A 80 -8.89 2.62 1.01
N PRO A 81 -9.78 2.08 1.86
CA PRO A 81 -11.13 2.61 2.07
C PRO A 81 -11.09 4.05 2.63
N LEU A 82 -12.15 4.82 2.36
CA LEU A 82 -12.23 6.23 2.77
C LEU A 82 -12.38 6.45 4.29
N ASP A 83 -12.73 5.43 5.06
CA ASP A 83 -12.84 5.49 6.53
C ASP A 83 -11.50 5.35 7.25
N THR A 84 -10.42 5.01 6.54
CA THR A 84 -9.06 5.03 7.08
C THR A 84 -8.55 6.46 7.28
N ILE A 85 -7.46 6.63 8.06
CA ILE A 85 -6.81 7.94 8.24
C ILE A 85 -6.44 8.56 6.88
N VAL A 86 -5.86 7.76 5.97
CA VAL A 86 -5.46 8.23 4.64
C VAL A 86 -6.66 8.56 3.75
N GLY A 87 -7.72 7.76 3.80
CA GLY A 87 -8.95 8.01 3.06
C GLY A 87 -9.67 9.29 3.52
N GLN A 88 -9.75 9.52 4.83
CA GLN A 88 -10.27 10.77 5.40
C GLN A 88 -9.41 11.98 5.01
N SER A 89 -8.08 11.81 4.98
CA SER A 89 -7.16 12.85 4.51
C SER A 89 -7.36 13.19 3.03
N GLY A 90 -7.58 12.17 2.19
CA GLY A 90 -7.92 12.34 0.77
C GLY A 90 -9.26 13.09 0.58
N THR A 91 -10.27 12.75 1.39
CA THR A 91 -11.56 13.45 1.39
C THR A 91 -11.41 14.92 1.79
N ALA A 92 -10.65 15.20 2.85
CA ALA A 92 -10.37 16.58 3.28
C ALA A 92 -9.59 17.37 2.22
N PHE A 93 -8.66 16.74 1.50
CA PHE A 93 -7.96 17.34 0.38
C PHE A 93 -8.93 17.75 -0.73
N LYS A 94 -9.79 16.82 -1.17
CA LYS A 94 -10.82 17.06 -2.17
C LYS A 94 -11.69 18.26 -1.78
N GLU A 95 -12.30 18.19 -0.60
CA GLU A 95 -13.21 19.24 -0.11
C GLU A 95 -12.53 20.61 -0.08
N LYS A 96 -11.27 20.64 0.38
CA LYS A 96 -10.51 21.91 0.46
C LYS A 96 -10.12 22.47 -0.90
N VAL A 97 -9.74 21.61 -1.86
CA VAL A 97 -9.45 22.02 -3.24
C VAL A 97 -10.72 22.59 -3.90
N GLU A 98 -11.84 21.90 -3.75
CA GLU A 98 -13.13 22.33 -4.32
C GLU A 98 -13.61 23.63 -3.68
N GLU A 99 -13.44 23.79 -2.36
CA GLU A 99 -13.72 25.06 -1.65
C GLU A 99 -12.88 26.22 -2.19
N LEU A 100 -11.55 26.06 -2.18
CA LEU A 100 -10.62 27.12 -2.56
C LEU A 100 -10.73 27.53 -4.04
N SER A 101 -11.06 26.57 -4.91
CA SER A 101 -11.26 26.81 -6.34
C SER A 101 -12.65 27.34 -6.70
N GLY A 102 -13.58 27.41 -5.72
CA GLY A 102 -14.99 27.73 -6.00
C GLY A 102 -15.65 26.69 -6.90
N GLY A 103 -15.22 25.42 -6.81
CA GLY A 103 -15.71 24.31 -7.61
C GLY A 103 -15.09 24.17 -9.00
N LYS A 104 -14.12 25.00 -9.36
CA LYS A 104 -13.45 24.94 -10.66
C LYS A 104 -12.48 23.78 -10.81
N ILE A 105 -11.94 23.26 -9.71
CA ILE A 105 -11.13 22.04 -9.68
C ILE A 105 -11.94 20.97 -8.94
N HIS A 106 -12.16 19.85 -9.60
CA HIS A 106 -12.80 18.67 -9.02
C HIS A 106 -11.75 17.57 -8.79
N ILE A 107 -11.74 16.96 -7.60
CA ILE A 107 -10.91 15.80 -7.29
C ILE A 107 -11.79 14.54 -7.33
N ASP A 108 -11.56 13.68 -8.29
CA ASP A 108 -12.26 12.40 -8.44
C ASP A 108 -11.48 11.29 -7.73
N ILE A 109 -11.86 11.01 -6.47
CA ILE A 109 -11.18 10.00 -5.65
C ILE A 109 -11.67 8.60 -6.03
N GLN A 110 -10.76 7.77 -6.50
CA GLN A 110 -10.94 6.36 -6.79
C GLN A 110 -10.33 5.53 -5.66
N ALA A 111 -11.14 5.24 -4.63
CA ALA A 111 -10.70 4.58 -3.40
C ALA A 111 -10.76 3.05 -3.47
N SER A 112 -10.26 2.38 -2.42
CA SER A 112 -10.30 0.92 -2.24
C SER A 112 -9.60 0.13 -3.35
N GLY A 113 -8.57 0.71 -3.94
CA GLY A 113 -7.73 0.03 -4.93
C GLY A 113 -8.42 -0.28 -6.26
N VAL A 114 -9.52 0.41 -6.61
CA VAL A 114 -10.26 0.15 -7.87
C VAL A 114 -9.42 0.43 -9.13
N LEU A 115 -8.37 1.24 -9.02
CA LEU A 115 -7.43 1.53 -10.12
C LEU A 115 -6.18 0.63 -10.11
N GLY A 116 -6.14 -0.38 -9.26
CA GLY A 116 -5.02 -1.30 -9.11
C GLY A 116 -4.28 -1.14 -7.76
N SER A 117 -3.17 -1.86 -7.62
CA SER A 117 -2.29 -1.72 -6.47
C SER A 117 -1.53 -0.38 -6.51
N GLU A 118 -0.91 0.01 -5.39
CA GLU A 118 -0.08 1.21 -5.32
C GLU A 118 1.04 1.20 -6.39
N ASN A 119 1.65 0.04 -6.63
CA ASN A 119 2.69 -0.10 -7.65
C ASN A 119 2.12 0.01 -9.08
N ASP A 120 0.96 -0.62 -9.37
CA ASP A 120 0.33 -0.52 -10.70
C ASP A 120 0.02 0.94 -11.04
N VAL A 121 -0.50 1.68 -10.07
CA VAL A 121 -0.80 3.11 -10.21
C VAL A 121 0.47 3.92 -10.43
N LEU A 122 1.52 3.69 -9.61
CA LEU A 122 2.80 4.38 -9.75
C LEU A 122 3.46 4.08 -11.10
N ASP A 123 3.51 2.82 -11.53
CA ASP A 123 4.08 2.43 -12.82
C ASP A 123 3.36 3.14 -13.97
N GLY A 124 2.04 3.25 -13.91
CA GLY A 124 1.23 3.99 -14.88
C GLY A 124 1.54 5.49 -14.88
N MET A 125 1.69 6.10 -13.71
CA MET A 125 2.02 7.53 -13.55
C MET A 125 3.43 7.83 -14.07
N LEU A 126 4.43 7.04 -13.65
CA LEU A 126 5.84 7.18 -14.04
C LEU A 126 6.04 6.89 -15.54
N GLY A 127 5.32 5.91 -16.10
CA GLY A 127 5.32 5.56 -17.51
C GLY A 127 4.58 6.57 -18.40
N GLY A 128 3.86 7.54 -17.82
CA GLY A 128 3.10 8.55 -18.55
C GLY A 128 1.91 8.00 -19.36
N THR A 129 1.54 6.74 -19.13
CA THR A 129 0.49 6.02 -19.86
C THR A 129 -0.86 6.06 -19.18
N GLY A 130 -0.87 6.50 -17.91
CA GLY A 130 -2.03 6.39 -17.04
C GLY A 130 -3.09 7.45 -17.25
N THR A 131 -4.28 7.11 -16.76
CA THR A 131 -5.43 8.00 -16.60
C THR A 131 -5.46 8.63 -15.21
N VAL A 132 -4.50 8.29 -14.34
CA VAL A 132 -4.38 8.79 -12.98
C VAL A 132 -3.52 10.05 -12.99
N ASP A 133 -4.06 11.12 -12.43
CA ASP A 133 -3.37 12.41 -12.32
C ASP A 133 -2.62 12.52 -10.99
N MET A 134 -3.22 12.03 -9.91
CA MET A 134 -2.72 12.12 -8.54
C MET A 134 -2.84 10.77 -7.84
N SER A 135 -1.98 10.52 -6.86
CA SER A 135 -2.10 9.36 -5.98
C SER A 135 -1.59 9.68 -4.58
N ARG A 136 -2.26 9.12 -3.56
CA ARG A 136 -1.64 8.96 -2.26
C ARG A 136 -0.82 7.66 -2.31
N ILE A 137 0.41 7.77 -1.93
CA ILE A 137 1.35 6.64 -1.87
C ILE A 137 2.01 6.57 -0.50
N SER A 138 2.41 5.39 -0.08
CA SER A 138 3.31 5.22 1.04
C SER A 138 4.63 5.94 0.75
N ALA A 139 5.17 6.70 1.70
CA ALA A 139 6.40 7.46 1.45
C ALA A 139 7.56 6.56 0.98
N PHE A 140 7.59 5.32 1.46
CA PHE A 140 8.59 4.32 1.07
C PHE A 140 8.36 3.70 -0.33
N ALA A 141 7.18 3.87 -0.94
CA ALA A 141 6.91 3.28 -2.25
C ALA A 141 7.91 3.73 -3.33
N LEU A 142 8.42 4.94 -3.19
CA LEU A 142 9.41 5.50 -4.12
C LEU A 142 10.80 4.89 -3.99
N THR A 143 11.09 4.14 -2.94
CA THR A 143 12.38 3.46 -2.71
C THR A 143 12.70 2.50 -3.86
N SER A 144 11.71 1.78 -4.36
CA SER A 144 11.85 0.87 -5.52
C SER A 144 12.14 1.62 -6.83
N TYR A 145 11.92 2.93 -6.88
CA TYR A 145 12.18 3.79 -8.03
C TYR A 145 13.42 4.69 -7.82
N GLY A 146 14.24 4.37 -6.82
CA GLY A 146 15.55 5.00 -6.57
C GLY A 146 15.52 6.21 -5.64
N ALA A 147 14.39 6.52 -5.00
CA ALA A 147 14.28 7.59 -4.02
C ALA A 147 14.96 7.19 -2.70
N LYS A 148 16.17 7.65 -2.50
CA LYS A 148 16.99 7.32 -1.33
C LYS A 148 16.56 8.09 -0.07
N LYS A 149 16.16 9.37 -0.21
CA LYS A 149 15.66 10.16 0.93
C LYS A 149 14.36 9.57 1.46
N ALA A 150 13.42 9.25 0.57
CA ALA A 150 12.16 8.61 0.93
C ALA A 150 12.37 7.33 1.76
N SER A 151 13.43 6.57 1.48
CA SER A 151 13.77 5.35 2.21
C SER A 151 14.05 5.60 3.70
N LEU A 152 14.55 6.77 4.08
CA LEU A 152 14.84 7.11 5.48
C LEU A 152 13.57 7.21 6.32
N LEU A 153 12.41 7.49 5.70
CA LEU A 153 11.12 7.59 6.38
C LEU A 153 10.53 6.22 6.75
N SER A 154 11.00 5.15 6.12
CA SER A 154 10.57 3.77 6.42
C SER A 154 11.49 3.01 7.35
N MET A 155 12.61 3.61 7.77
CA MET A 155 13.53 2.96 8.71
C MET A 155 12.82 2.63 10.02
N PRO A 156 12.99 1.40 10.54
CA PRO A 156 12.40 1.01 11.80
C PRO A 156 12.79 1.99 12.92
N TYR A 157 11.78 2.42 13.68
CA TYR A 157 11.93 3.28 14.86
C TYR A 157 12.62 4.64 14.61
N THR A 158 12.54 5.17 13.39
CA THR A 158 13.02 6.52 13.06
C THR A 158 12.25 7.58 13.83
N PHE A 159 10.93 7.50 13.78
CA PHE A 159 10.06 8.41 14.52
C PHE A 159 9.63 7.78 15.84
N ASN A 160 10.02 8.39 16.96
CA ASN A 160 9.67 7.91 18.29
C ASN A 160 8.23 8.28 18.70
N SER A 161 7.68 9.31 18.06
CA SER A 161 6.33 9.83 18.34
C SER A 161 5.76 10.50 17.09
N ARG A 162 4.44 10.76 17.11
CA ARG A 162 3.78 11.61 16.12
C ARG A 162 4.35 13.01 16.10
N GLU A 163 4.62 13.57 17.26
CA GLU A 163 5.19 14.91 17.38
C GLU A 163 6.53 14.99 16.65
N HIS A 164 7.41 13.99 16.80
CA HIS A 164 8.68 13.90 16.07
C HIS A 164 8.46 13.91 14.56
N PHE A 165 7.52 13.09 14.05
CA PHE A 165 7.17 13.08 12.63
C PHE A 165 6.68 14.45 12.15
N TRP A 166 5.81 15.10 12.91
CA TRP A 166 5.28 16.39 12.51
C TRP A 166 6.32 17.52 12.60
N LYS A 167 7.29 17.45 13.51
CA LYS A 167 8.47 18.32 13.47
C LYS A 167 9.27 18.14 12.18
N PHE A 168 9.39 16.90 11.67
CA PHE A 168 9.99 16.64 10.38
C PHE A 168 9.16 17.27 9.25
N VAL A 169 7.85 17.05 9.21
CA VAL A 169 6.97 17.59 8.15
C VAL A 169 7.00 19.12 8.11
N ASP A 170 7.05 19.78 9.27
CA ASP A 170 7.08 21.23 9.37
C ASP A 170 8.46 21.86 9.11
N SER A 171 9.50 21.04 9.00
CA SER A 171 10.88 21.50 8.79
C SER A 171 11.20 21.77 7.30
N ASP A 172 12.27 22.51 7.05
CA ASP A 172 12.81 22.65 5.70
C ASP A 172 13.35 21.31 5.13
N LEU A 173 13.65 20.35 6.01
CA LEU A 173 14.12 19.04 5.61
C LEU A 173 13.04 18.27 4.83
N SER A 174 11.78 18.36 5.22
CA SER A 174 10.68 17.71 4.51
C SER A 174 10.52 18.25 3.08
N LYS A 175 10.76 19.55 2.88
CA LYS A 175 10.73 20.18 1.54
C LYS A 175 11.81 19.60 0.64
N GLU A 176 13.02 19.37 1.19
CA GLU A 176 14.12 18.71 0.49
C GLU A 176 13.76 17.28 0.08
N PHE A 177 12.99 16.55 0.92
CA PHE A 177 12.53 15.20 0.63
C PHE A 177 11.42 15.20 -0.44
N LEU A 178 10.47 16.13 -0.36
CA LEU A 178 9.43 16.27 -1.39
C LEU A 178 10.02 16.62 -2.77
N GLN A 179 11.15 17.32 -2.81
CA GLN A 179 11.82 17.69 -4.05
C GLN A 179 12.50 16.49 -4.74
N GLU A 180 12.74 15.37 -4.03
CA GLU A 180 13.46 14.20 -4.54
C GLU A 180 12.86 13.62 -5.83
N THR A 181 11.52 13.59 -5.95
CA THR A 181 10.83 13.09 -7.16
C THR A 181 11.16 13.90 -8.40
N SER A 182 11.25 15.23 -8.25
CA SER A 182 11.62 16.15 -9.33
C SER A 182 13.12 16.07 -9.65
N ASP A 183 13.98 15.95 -8.63
CA ASP A 183 15.44 15.83 -8.79
C ASP A 183 15.79 14.54 -9.56
N LEU A 184 15.09 13.46 -9.28
CA LEU A 184 15.24 12.17 -9.97
C LEU A 184 14.52 12.12 -11.33
N LYS A 185 13.75 13.16 -11.68
CA LYS A 185 12.99 13.25 -12.95
C LYS A 185 12.04 12.06 -13.13
N LEU A 186 11.32 11.71 -12.08
CA LEU A 186 10.39 10.59 -12.11
C LEU A 186 9.09 10.85 -12.88
N GLY A 187 8.88 12.08 -13.39
CA GLY A 187 7.64 12.46 -14.09
C GLY A 187 6.48 12.74 -13.14
N ILE A 188 6.76 12.86 -11.87
CA ILE A 188 5.81 13.20 -10.80
C ILE A 188 6.39 14.24 -9.85
N LYS A 189 5.52 14.98 -9.17
CA LYS A 189 5.84 15.91 -8.08
C LYS A 189 5.18 15.45 -6.79
N SER A 190 5.92 15.48 -5.69
CA SER A 190 5.36 15.29 -4.35
C SER A 190 4.82 16.61 -3.82
N LEU A 191 3.60 16.60 -3.28
CA LEU A 191 2.91 17.82 -2.83
C LEU A 191 3.02 18.02 -1.31
N TYR A 192 2.75 16.99 -0.54
CA TYR A 192 2.79 17.04 0.93
C TYR A 192 2.91 15.66 1.54
N TYR A 193 3.31 15.61 2.82
CA TYR A 193 3.34 14.42 3.66
C TYR A 193 2.18 14.40 4.64
N GLY A 194 1.82 13.20 5.07
CA GLY A 194 0.96 12.95 6.22
C GLY A 194 1.29 11.59 6.84
N GLU A 195 0.58 11.24 7.92
CA GLU A 195 0.73 9.96 8.59
C GLU A 195 -0.51 9.07 8.42
N GLU A 196 -0.28 7.77 8.41
CA GLU A 196 -1.33 6.73 8.41
C GLU A 196 -1.40 5.99 9.76
N GLY A 197 -0.63 6.43 10.75
CA GLY A 197 -0.49 5.82 12.06
C GLY A 197 0.72 4.92 12.21
N PHE A 198 0.95 4.44 13.43
CA PHE A 198 2.00 3.46 13.67
C PHE A 198 1.64 2.11 13.09
N ARG A 199 2.62 1.46 12.46
CA ARG A 199 2.51 0.15 11.85
C ARG A 199 2.84 -0.93 12.86
N HIS A 200 2.08 -2.01 12.81
CA HIS A 200 2.11 -3.12 13.78
C HIS A 200 2.04 -4.44 13.06
N PHE A 201 2.72 -5.47 13.57
CA PHE A 201 2.55 -6.82 13.06
C PHE A 201 1.22 -7.42 13.51
N PHE A 202 0.57 -8.16 12.61
CA PHE A 202 -0.59 -8.99 12.91
C PHE A 202 -0.46 -10.35 12.23
N THR A 203 -0.97 -11.39 12.90
CA THR A 203 -0.67 -12.78 12.55
C THR A 203 -1.87 -13.69 12.76
N LYS A 204 -1.84 -14.85 12.06
CA LYS A 204 -2.84 -15.91 12.24
C LYS A 204 -2.66 -16.62 13.58
N SER A 205 -1.42 -16.88 13.99
CA SER A 205 -1.08 -17.48 15.29
C SER A 205 -0.67 -16.41 16.30
N PRO A 206 -0.92 -16.60 17.60
CA PRO A 206 -0.53 -15.62 18.60
C PRO A 206 0.97 -15.32 18.61
N VAL A 207 1.31 -14.04 18.73
CA VAL A 207 2.66 -13.50 18.89
C VAL A 207 2.66 -12.60 20.11
N THR A 208 3.61 -12.80 21.01
CA THR A 208 3.73 -12.03 22.28
C THR A 208 5.09 -11.33 22.40
N LYS A 209 6.08 -11.74 21.62
CA LYS A 209 7.45 -11.22 21.63
C LYS A 209 8.08 -11.39 20.26
N VAL A 210 9.20 -10.72 20.03
CA VAL A 210 9.89 -10.68 18.73
C VAL A 210 10.30 -12.08 18.24
N GLU A 211 10.73 -12.97 19.16
CA GLU A 211 11.19 -14.31 18.80
C GLU A 211 10.07 -15.20 18.25
N ASP A 212 8.81 -14.90 18.56
CA ASP A 212 7.66 -15.66 18.07
C ASP A 212 7.43 -15.47 16.56
N LEU A 213 7.99 -14.40 15.98
CA LEU A 213 7.95 -14.14 14.52
C LEU A 213 8.91 -15.03 13.73
N LYS A 214 9.87 -15.69 14.39
CA LYS A 214 10.92 -16.46 13.72
C LYS A 214 10.35 -17.56 12.83
N GLY A 215 10.74 -17.51 11.56
CA GLY A 215 10.33 -18.48 10.54
C GLY A 215 8.93 -18.26 9.96
N MET A 216 8.15 -17.30 10.46
CA MET A 216 6.87 -16.94 9.87
C MET A 216 7.08 -16.28 8.49
N LYS A 217 6.16 -16.54 7.57
CA LYS A 217 6.07 -15.81 6.31
C LYS A 217 5.27 -14.54 6.53
N LEU A 218 5.93 -13.40 6.53
CA LEU A 218 5.28 -12.11 6.77
C LEU A 218 5.20 -11.32 5.47
N ARG A 219 4.00 -10.88 5.14
CA ARG A 219 3.79 -10.01 3.98
C ARG A 219 4.38 -8.63 4.26
N VAL A 220 5.08 -8.11 3.29
CA VAL A 220 5.54 -6.73 3.22
C VAL A 220 5.15 -6.11 1.87
N SER A 221 5.19 -4.77 1.82
CA SER A 221 5.13 -4.03 0.55
C SER A 221 6.43 -4.23 -0.24
N ASN A 222 6.45 -3.84 -1.50
CA ASN A 222 7.64 -3.89 -2.33
C ASN A 222 8.64 -2.79 -1.92
N ASP A 223 9.26 -2.97 -0.76
CA ASP A 223 10.24 -2.06 -0.19
C ASP A 223 11.42 -2.86 0.39
N PRO A 224 12.67 -2.56 0.00
CA PRO A 224 13.84 -3.33 0.46
C PRO A 224 14.12 -3.18 1.96
N ILE A 225 13.67 -2.09 2.59
CA ILE A 225 13.85 -1.86 4.03
C ILE A 225 12.87 -2.71 4.81
N MET A 226 11.60 -2.74 4.38
CA MET A 226 10.59 -3.61 4.98
C MET A 226 10.97 -5.09 4.84
N ASN A 227 11.52 -5.50 3.69
CA ASN A 227 12.08 -6.86 3.52
C ASN A 227 13.21 -7.10 4.54
N GLY A 228 14.20 -6.22 4.60
CA GLY A 228 15.33 -6.33 5.54
C GLY A 228 14.90 -6.31 7.01
N MET A 229 13.87 -5.54 7.35
CA MET A 229 13.29 -5.53 8.69
C MET A 229 12.73 -6.90 9.08
N VAL A 230 11.90 -7.49 8.23
CA VAL A 230 11.34 -8.83 8.47
C VAL A 230 12.44 -9.89 8.56
N GLU A 231 13.47 -9.83 7.72
CA GLU A 231 14.64 -10.71 7.80
C GLU A 231 15.39 -10.54 9.13
N GLY A 232 15.57 -9.29 9.58
CA GLY A 232 16.20 -8.96 10.86
C GLY A 232 15.45 -9.55 12.06
N LEU A 233 14.13 -9.63 11.99
CA LEU A 233 13.26 -10.27 12.98
C LEU A 233 13.31 -11.82 12.92
N GLY A 234 14.08 -12.41 11.99
CA GLY A 234 14.18 -13.84 11.79
C GLY A 234 12.98 -14.46 11.06
N ALA A 235 12.12 -13.65 10.49
CA ALA A 235 10.98 -14.08 9.67
C ALA A 235 11.35 -14.09 8.17
N SER A 236 10.46 -14.58 7.33
CA SER A 236 10.64 -14.64 5.86
C SER A 236 9.73 -13.60 5.19
N PRO A 237 10.27 -12.56 4.58
CA PRO A 237 9.46 -11.57 3.87
C PRO A 237 8.84 -12.17 2.62
N THR A 238 7.59 -11.81 2.35
CA THR A 238 6.86 -12.20 1.15
C THR A 238 6.18 -10.95 0.58
N VAL A 239 6.63 -10.52 -0.58
CA VAL A 239 6.04 -9.35 -1.26
C VAL A 239 4.71 -9.75 -1.90
N VAL A 240 3.63 -9.11 -1.46
CA VAL A 240 2.27 -9.29 -1.99
C VAL A 240 1.63 -7.91 -2.12
N ALA A 241 0.93 -7.67 -3.21
CA ALA A 241 0.19 -6.43 -3.41
C ALA A 241 -0.87 -6.23 -2.31
N PHE A 242 -1.15 -4.98 -1.92
CA PHE A 242 -2.03 -4.71 -0.77
C PHE A 242 -3.45 -5.24 -1.00
N ASN A 243 -3.99 -5.08 -2.19
CA ASN A 243 -5.32 -5.58 -2.57
C ASN A 243 -5.44 -7.12 -2.58
N GLU A 244 -4.32 -7.84 -2.57
CA GLU A 244 -4.26 -9.31 -2.51
C GLU A 244 -4.03 -9.84 -1.09
N LEU A 245 -3.72 -8.95 -0.12
CA LEU A 245 -3.30 -9.35 1.22
C LEU A 245 -4.35 -10.16 1.97
N TYR A 246 -5.64 -9.79 1.90
CA TYR A 246 -6.69 -10.55 2.57
C TYR A 246 -6.72 -12.01 2.10
N SER A 247 -6.70 -12.22 0.79
CA SER A 247 -6.68 -13.56 0.19
C SER A 247 -5.41 -14.33 0.52
N ALA A 248 -4.25 -13.66 0.54
CA ALA A 248 -2.97 -14.27 0.90
C ALA A 248 -2.94 -14.77 2.37
N LEU A 249 -3.54 -14.01 3.30
CA LEU A 249 -3.74 -14.42 4.69
C LEU A 249 -4.74 -15.56 4.78
N GLN A 250 -5.90 -15.44 4.13
CA GLN A 250 -6.96 -16.45 4.18
C GLN A 250 -6.47 -17.80 3.68
N THR A 251 -5.75 -17.84 2.58
CA THR A 251 -5.24 -19.07 1.95
C THR A 251 -3.95 -19.59 2.57
N GLY A 252 -3.31 -18.82 3.48
CA GLY A 252 -2.07 -19.22 4.14
C GLY A 252 -0.82 -19.09 3.26
N VAL A 253 -0.86 -18.25 2.23
CA VAL A 253 0.35 -17.84 1.48
C VAL A 253 1.30 -17.11 2.41
N VAL A 254 0.75 -16.31 3.34
CA VAL A 254 1.47 -15.64 4.43
C VAL A 254 0.83 -15.98 5.78
N ASP A 255 1.64 -15.92 6.85
CA ASP A 255 1.23 -16.19 8.23
C ASP A 255 0.81 -14.91 8.95
N GLY A 256 1.21 -13.77 8.42
CA GLY A 256 0.92 -12.45 8.98
C GLY A 256 1.37 -11.34 8.04
N ALA A 257 1.19 -10.11 8.51
CA ALA A 257 1.59 -8.90 7.81
C ALA A 257 1.80 -7.76 8.81
N GLU A 258 2.07 -6.58 8.32
CA GLU A 258 2.17 -5.35 9.10
C GLU A 258 1.35 -4.23 8.46
N GLN A 259 0.65 -3.44 9.26
CA GLN A 259 -0.15 -2.30 8.82
C GLN A 259 -0.42 -1.33 9.98
N PRO A 260 -0.82 -0.08 9.69
CA PRO A 260 -1.47 0.76 10.67
C PRO A 260 -2.75 0.09 11.21
N ILE A 261 -3.06 0.32 12.48
CA ILE A 261 -4.20 -0.33 13.15
C ILE A 261 -5.54 0.01 12.50
N THR A 262 -5.68 1.21 11.94
CA THR A 262 -6.89 1.62 11.20
C THR A 262 -7.06 0.83 9.92
N ASN A 263 -5.97 0.66 9.15
CA ASN A 263 -5.97 -0.14 7.93
C ASN A 263 -6.23 -1.63 8.22
N TYR A 264 -5.65 -2.15 9.31
CA TYR A 264 -5.88 -3.52 9.79
C TYR A 264 -7.38 -3.78 9.98
N LYS A 265 -8.09 -2.84 10.64
CA LYS A 265 -9.53 -2.97 10.86
C LYS A 265 -10.35 -2.75 9.59
N SER A 266 -10.15 -1.63 8.89
CA SER A 266 -10.99 -1.25 7.73
C SER A 266 -10.90 -2.21 6.55
N ASN A 267 -9.81 -3.00 6.47
CA ASN A 267 -9.65 -4.04 5.45
C ASN A 267 -10.01 -5.45 5.95
N ALA A 268 -10.75 -5.55 7.07
CA ALA A 268 -11.25 -6.80 7.65
C ALA A 268 -10.15 -7.84 7.98
N PHE A 269 -8.88 -7.45 8.10
CA PHE A 269 -7.79 -8.38 8.43
C PHE A 269 -7.96 -9.10 9.77
N PRO A 270 -8.65 -8.55 10.81
CA PRO A 270 -8.95 -9.30 12.03
C PRO A 270 -9.69 -10.63 11.80
N GLU A 271 -10.46 -10.77 10.73
CA GLU A 271 -11.18 -11.99 10.39
C GLU A 271 -10.25 -13.16 10.01
N VAL A 272 -9.11 -12.85 9.42
CA VAL A 272 -8.17 -13.84 8.86
C VAL A 272 -6.83 -13.90 9.62
N ALA A 273 -6.52 -12.89 10.43
CA ALA A 273 -5.31 -12.78 11.26
C ALA A 273 -5.63 -12.03 12.57
N PRO A 274 -6.27 -12.69 13.55
CA PRO A 274 -6.89 -12.04 14.71
C PRO A 274 -5.92 -11.67 15.85
N ASN A 275 -4.61 -11.77 15.64
CA ASN A 275 -3.62 -11.44 16.65
C ASN A 275 -2.80 -10.24 16.17
N ILE A 276 -2.80 -9.15 16.92
CA ILE A 276 -2.00 -7.95 16.63
C ILE A 276 -1.08 -7.65 17.82
N ILE A 277 0.19 -7.36 17.52
CA ILE A 277 1.16 -6.94 18.52
C ILE A 277 1.55 -5.48 18.23
N LEU A 278 1.35 -4.62 19.24
CA LEU A 278 1.51 -3.18 19.14
C LEU A 278 2.98 -2.77 19.31
N ASP A 279 3.83 -3.30 18.43
CA ASP A 279 5.28 -3.04 18.40
C ASP A 279 5.64 -1.64 17.89
N GLY A 280 4.81 -1.06 17.01
CA GLY A 280 4.99 0.29 16.49
C GLY A 280 6.34 0.48 15.81
N HIS A 281 6.75 -0.47 15.00
CA HIS A 281 8.09 -0.50 14.38
C HIS A 281 8.33 0.67 13.43
N THR A 282 7.31 1.24 12.83
CA THR A 282 7.42 2.37 11.90
C THR A 282 6.19 3.27 12.03
N LEU A 283 6.37 4.58 12.07
CA LEU A 283 5.26 5.49 11.78
C LEU A 283 5.06 5.48 10.28
N GLY A 284 3.89 5.06 9.83
CA GLY A 284 3.54 5.05 8.42
C GLY A 284 3.42 6.48 7.90
N ALA A 285 4.37 6.89 7.08
CA ALA A 285 4.32 8.15 6.37
C ALA A 285 3.72 7.93 4.98
N PHE A 286 2.85 8.82 4.54
CA PHE A 286 2.40 8.88 3.16
C PHE A 286 2.77 10.22 2.53
N GLN A 287 2.77 10.25 1.21
CA GLN A 287 2.82 11.47 0.44
C GLN A 287 1.77 11.44 -0.68
N VAL A 288 1.33 12.63 -1.07
CA VAL A 288 0.49 12.78 -2.26
C VAL A 288 1.35 13.28 -3.41
N VAL A 289 1.24 12.60 -4.53
CA VAL A 289 1.98 12.93 -5.75
C VAL A 289 1.02 13.28 -6.88
N ILE A 290 1.49 14.13 -7.80
CA ILE A 290 0.79 14.49 -9.03
C ILE A 290 1.74 14.27 -10.22
N THR A 291 1.22 13.81 -11.36
CA THR A 291 2.03 13.70 -12.58
C THR A 291 2.47 15.06 -13.09
N ASP A 292 3.69 15.18 -13.63
CA ASP A 292 4.17 16.40 -14.27
C ASP A 292 3.18 16.85 -15.36
N LYS A 293 2.64 15.88 -16.12
CA LYS A 293 1.64 16.14 -17.17
C LYS A 293 0.37 16.81 -16.67
N ALA A 294 -0.15 16.40 -15.51
CA ALA A 294 -1.33 17.01 -14.89
C ALA A 294 -0.97 18.39 -14.31
N TRP A 295 0.16 18.46 -13.59
CA TRP A 295 0.65 19.70 -12.98
C TRP A 295 0.89 20.83 -13.98
N ASP A 296 1.52 20.53 -15.11
CA ASP A 296 1.87 21.53 -16.14
C ASP A 296 0.66 22.07 -16.91
N LYS A 297 -0.49 21.39 -16.82
CA LYS A 297 -1.77 21.91 -17.37
C LYS A 297 -2.46 22.90 -16.44
N LEU A 298 -2.10 22.92 -15.17
CA LEU A 298 -2.69 23.82 -14.18
C LEU A 298 -2.09 25.21 -14.28
N THR A 299 -2.93 26.24 -14.13
CA THR A 299 -2.45 27.60 -13.94
C THR A 299 -1.71 27.72 -12.60
N LYS A 300 -0.89 28.75 -12.45
CA LYS A 300 -0.18 28.98 -11.18
C LYS A 300 -1.14 29.11 -9.99
N GLU A 301 -2.28 29.76 -10.16
CA GLU A 301 -3.32 29.87 -9.14
C GLU A 301 -3.88 28.49 -8.75
N GLN A 302 -4.16 27.63 -9.73
CA GLN A 302 -4.63 26.26 -9.48
C GLN A 302 -3.57 25.40 -8.76
N GLN A 303 -2.30 25.55 -9.15
CA GLN A 303 -1.18 24.90 -8.46
C GLN A 303 -1.07 25.34 -6.98
N ASP A 304 -1.22 26.65 -6.73
CA ASP A 304 -1.17 27.20 -5.38
C ASP A 304 -2.34 26.71 -4.52
N ILE A 305 -3.53 26.52 -5.10
CA ILE A 305 -4.68 25.89 -4.43
C ILE A 305 -4.35 24.47 -3.97
N LEU A 306 -3.74 23.63 -4.82
CA LEU A 306 -3.37 22.26 -4.44
C LEU A 306 -2.33 22.26 -3.29
N VAL A 307 -1.36 23.14 -3.34
CA VAL A 307 -0.35 23.28 -2.28
C VAL A 307 -0.97 23.73 -0.96
N GLU A 308 -1.87 24.70 -1.00
CA GLU A 308 -2.56 25.20 0.21
C GLU A 308 -3.50 24.16 0.80
N ALA A 309 -4.23 23.42 -0.05
CA ALA A 309 -5.05 22.31 0.39
C ALA A 309 -4.21 21.21 1.07
N GLY A 310 -3.01 20.93 0.55
CA GLY A 310 -2.08 19.98 1.18
C GLY A 310 -1.65 20.39 2.59
N LYS A 311 -1.39 21.68 2.83
CA LYS A 311 -1.10 22.20 4.18
C LYS A 311 -2.28 22.02 5.13
N TYR A 312 -3.48 22.34 4.68
CA TYR A 312 -4.71 22.14 5.43
C TYR A 312 -4.89 20.67 5.83
N VAL A 313 -4.62 19.73 4.90
CA VAL A 313 -4.69 18.29 5.20
C VAL A 313 -3.72 17.90 6.30
N GLY A 314 -2.54 18.50 6.38
CA GLY A 314 -1.60 18.25 7.46
C GLY A 314 -2.22 18.53 8.84
N GLU A 315 -2.97 19.62 8.99
CA GLU A 315 -3.67 19.95 10.23
C GLU A 315 -4.81 18.98 10.52
N VAL A 316 -5.61 18.61 9.51
CA VAL A 316 -6.69 17.63 9.65
C VAL A 316 -6.13 16.28 10.05
N ASN A 317 -5.10 15.80 9.37
CA ASN A 317 -4.47 14.49 9.59
C ASN A 317 -3.95 14.38 11.04
N ARG A 318 -3.24 15.39 11.56
CA ARG A 318 -2.81 15.44 12.97
C ARG A 318 -3.97 15.28 13.96
N ASN A 319 -5.10 15.94 13.67
CA ASN A 319 -6.26 15.94 14.55
C ASN A 319 -7.03 14.64 14.57
N ILE A 320 -7.02 13.88 13.46
CA ILE A 320 -7.80 12.64 13.32
C ILE A 320 -7.00 11.39 13.66
N ALA A 321 -5.68 11.37 13.41
CA ALA A 321 -4.87 10.16 13.47
C ALA A 321 -4.94 9.47 14.84
N GLN A 322 -4.62 10.17 15.92
CA GLN A 322 -4.66 9.59 17.28
C GLN A 322 -6.06 9.11 17.64
N LYS A 323 -7.08 9.93 17.42
CA LYS A 323 -8.47 9.59 17.76
C LYS A 323 -8.97 8.37 16.97
N ALA A 324 -8.57 8.24 15.69
CA ALA A 324 -8.95 7.11 14.86
C ALA A 324 -8.30 5.81 15.38
N GLU A 325 -7.02 5.85 15.76
CA GLU A 325 -6.35 4.69 16.34
C GLU A 325 -6.93 4.29 17.69
N ASP A 326 -7.14 5.24 18.61
CA ASP A 326 -7.72 4.98 19.92
C ASP A 326 -9.09 4.28 19.79
N LYS A 327 -9.95 4.82 18.90
CA LYS A 327 -11.26 4.23 18.64
C LYS A 327 -11.16 2.83 18.06
N VAL A 328 -10.26 2.60 17.11
CA VAL A 328 -10.08 1.27 16.52
C VAL A 328 -9.54 0.30 17.57
N LEU A 329 -8.60 0.71 18.40
CA LEU A 329 -8.04 -0.13 19.47
C LEU A 329 -9.14 -0.57 20.47
N GLU A 330 -10.01 0.35 20.89
CA GLU A 330 -11.18 0.03 21.71
C GLU A 330 -12.09 -1.00 21.04
N ASP A 331 -12.39 -0.79 19.77
CA ASP A 331 -13.21 -1.69 18.96
C ASP A 331 -12.59 -3.10 18.85
N LEU A 332 -11.30 -3.21 18.57
CA LEU A 332 -10.61 -4.49 18.45
C LEU A 332 -10.65 -5.28 19.77
N LYS A 333 -10.39 -4.59 20.91
CA LYS A 333 -10.48 -5.19 22.24
C LYS A 333 -11.92 -5.65 22.55
N ALA A 334 -12.93 -4.85 22.22
CA ALA A 334 -14.35 -5.22 22.40
C ALA A 334 -14.77 -6.42 21.55
N ASN A 335 -14.22 -6.57 20.36
CA ASN A 335 -14.51 -7.69 19.43
C ASN A 335 -13.59 -8.91 19.61
N LYS A 336 -12.89 -9.01 20.74
CA LYS A 336 -12.05 -10.15 21.13
C LYS A 336 -10.88 -10.43 20.18
N VAL A 337 -10.40 -9.44 19.46
CA VAL A 337 -9.11 -9.52 18.78
C VAL A 337 -8.03 -9.62 19.86
N ASN A 338 -7.07 -10.52 19.67
CA ASN A 338 -5.95 -10.65 20.59
C ASN A 338 -4.97 -9.50 20.36
N VAL A 339 -5.02 -8.50 21.24
CA VAL A 339 -4.15 -7.32 21.19
C VAL A 339 -3.07 -7.46 22.23
N VAL A 340 -1.82 -7.50 21.81
CA VAL A 340 -0.63 -7.57 22.68
C VAL A 340 0.07 -6.22 22.67
N GLU A 341 0.21 -5.60 23.83
CA GLU A 341 0.96 -4.35 24.01
C GLU A 341 2.45 -4.66 24.22
N VAL A 342 3.34 -3.82 23.68
CA VAL A 342 4.79 -3.96 23.81
C VAL A 342 5.33 -2.79 24.61
N ASP A 343 5.64 -3.03 25.88
CA ASP A 343 6.20 -2.01 26.79
C ASP A 343 7.69 -1.78 26.50
N ASP A 344 8.46 -2.86 26.28
CA ASP A 344 9.89 -2.79 25.96
C ASP A 344 10.15 -3.08 24.48
N LYS A 345 10.47 -2.05 23.73
CA LYS A 345 10.82 -2.13 22.30
C LYS A 345 12.30 -2.42 22.04
N THR A 346 13.11 -2.58 23.07
CA THR A 346 14.57 -2.81 22.94
C THR A 346 14.87 -4.07 22.11
N PRO A 347 14.24 -5.24 22.34
CA PRO A 347 14.50 -6.44 21.52
C PRO A 347 14.16 -6.23 20.03
N TRP A 348 13.11 -5.48 19.76
CA TRP A 348 12.67 -5.17 18.39
C TRP A 348 13.65 -4.25 17.68
N ARG A 349 14.15 -3.21 18.39
CA ARG A 349 15.16 -2.28 17.88
C ARG A 349 16.49 -3.01 17.59
N GLU A 350 16.94 -3.87 18.46
CA GLU A 350 18.17 -4.65 18.26
C GLU A 350 18.04 -5.60 17.07
N ALA A 351 16.89 -6.27 16.90
CA ALA A 351 16.65 -7.16 15.77
C ALA A 351 16.66 -6.43 14.42
N THR A 352 16.26 -5.16 14.38
CA THR A 352 16.20 -4.36 13.15
C THR A 352 17.40 -3.44 12.94
N LYS A 353 18.35 -3.40 13.88
CA LYS A 353 19.53 -2.52 13.85
C LYS A 353 20.36 -2.66 12.57
N GLY A 354 20.57 -3.91 12.12
CA GLY A 354 21.37 -4.18 10.92
C GLY A 354 20.75 -3.59 9.64
N VAL A 355 19.44 -3.54 9.52
CA VAL A 355 18.78 -2.91 8.37
C VAL A 355 18.95 -1.40 8.42
N VAL A 356 18.80 -0.78 9.60
CA VAL A 356 19.03 0.66 9.77
C VAL A 356 20.47 1.02 9.39
N GLU A 357 21.46 0.32 9.93
CA GLU A 357 22.89 0.55 9.62
C GLU A 357 23.18 0.41 8.13
N LYS A 358 22.64 -0.61 7.47
CA LYS A 358 22.83 -0.90 6.05
C LYS A 358 22.29 0.22 5.16
N TYR A 359 21.04 0.60 5.38
CA TYR A 359 20.33 1.51 4.45
C TYR A 359 20.55 3.00 4.78
N THR A 360 21.10 3.33 5.95
CA THR A 360 21.52 4.69 6.27
C THR A 360 23.02 4.95 5.97
N ALA A 361 23.77 3.94 5.57
CA ALA A 361 25.23 4.03 5.41
C ALA A 361 25.70 5.21 4.56
N ASP A 362 25.01 5.46 3.44
CA ASP A 362 25.32 6.54 2.49
C ASP A 362 24.68 7.88 2.88
N GLN A 363 23.82 7.91 3.90
CA GLN A 363 22.98 9.06 4.26
C GLN A 363 22.98 9.34 5.77
N LYS A 364 24.06 8.97 6.47
CA LYS A 364 24.14 9.08 7.95
C LYS A 364 23.86 10.48 8.47
N GLU A 365 24.41 11.49 7.82
CA GLU A 365 24.20 12.88 8.23
C GLU A 365 22.75 13.33 8.03
N LEU A 366 22.14 12.92 6.92
CA LEU A 366 20.75 13.23 6.62
C LEU A 366 19.81 12.52 7.59
N TYR A 367 20.06 11.23 7.85
CA TYR A 367 19.32 10.45 8.83
C TYR A 367 19.45 11.04 10.24
N GLN A 368 20.65 11.46 10.63
CA GLN A 368 20.86 12.10 11.93
C GLN A 368 20.07 13.41 12.06
N LYS A 369 19.93 14.20 10.99
CA LYS A 369 19.09 15.41 11.02
C LYS A 369 17.64 15.09 11.32
N ILE A 370 17.10 13.96 10.81
CA ILE A 370 15.73 13.53 11.15
C ILE A 370 15.66 13.21 12.65
N LEU A 371 16.61 12.41 13.17
CA LEU A 371 16.63 12.02 14.57
C LEU A 371 16.79 13.21 15.54
N ASP A 372 17.52 14.24 15.12
CA ASP A 372 17.76 15.44 15.94
C ASP A 372 16.51 16.33 16.09
N LEU A 373 15.51 16.17 15.24
CA LEU A 373 14.23 16.88 15.36
C LEU A 373 13.40 16.45 16.58
N ASP A 374 13.72 15.30 17.19
CA ASP A 374 13.06 14.81 18.40
C ASP A 374 13.59 15.48 19.68
N LYS A 375 14.72 16.18 19.60
CA LYS A 375 15.35 16.90 20.71
C LYS A 375 14.74 18.27 20.90
#